data_4b4ed11ea118c7f1e5b7fc91951f8cb7
#
_entry.id   4b4ed11ea118c7f1e5b7fc91951f8cb7
#
_cell.length_a   1.000
_cell.length_b   1.000
_cell.length_c   1.000
_cell.angle_alpha   90.00
_cell.angle_beta   90.00
_cell.angle_gamma   90.00
#
_symmetry.space_group_name_H-M   'P 1'
#
loop_
_entity.id
_entity.type
_entity.pdbx_description
1 polymer ?
#
loop_
_entity_poly.entity_id
_entity_poly.type
_entity_poly.pdbx_seq_one_letter_code
_entity_poly.pdbx_strand_id
1 'polypeptide(L)'
;MIPLEEPAEEDKSLSMVDEALVAGTIANTNGLLVILAKLVAKGVFDRADLQSFSDSYSKPLDHVGMRENELVSQMQDQMESTLAELMRYLSERD
;
A
#
# COMPACT_ATOMS: atom_id res chain seq x y z
N MET A 1 -4.43 -26.14 37.19
CA MET A 1 -3.54 -25.58 36.28
C MET A 1 -4.20 -24.51 35.42
N ILE A 2 -3.48 -23.47 35.21
CA ILE A 2 -4.04 -22.37 34.48
C ILE A 2 -3.86 -22.53 33.00
N PRO A 3 -4.88 -22.36 32.27
CA PRO A 3 -4.77 -22.48 30.82
C PRO A 3 -4.14 -21.26 30.23
N LEU A 4 -2.91 -21.16 30.41
CA LEU A 4 -2.19 -20.03 29.90
C LEU A 4 -2.26 -19.89 28.42
N GLU A 5 -2.50 -20.98 27.82
CA GLU A 5 -2.51 -21.03 26.41
C GLU A 5 -3.70 -20.34 25.79
N GLU A 6 -4.72 -20.12 26.59
CA GLU A 6 -5.88 -19.45 26.06
C GLU A 6 -5.62 -17.97 25.98
N PRO A 7 -5.64 -17.38 24.80
CA PRO A 7 -5.43 -15.94 24.71
C PRO A 7 -6.60 -15.25 25.36
N ALA A 8 -6.34 -14.15 25.97
CA ALA A 8 -7.38 -13.35 26.55
C ALA A 8 -8.27 -12.82 25.45
N GLU A 9 -9.49 -12.47 25.81
CA GLU A 9 -10.42 -11.86 24.88
C GLU A 9 -9.80 -10.65 24.24
N GLU A 10 -9.05 -9.91 25.02
CA GLU A 10 -8.35 -8.74 24.57
C GLU A 10 -7.39 -9.04 23.44
N ASP A 11 -6.64 -10.12 23.57
CA ASP A 11 -5.68 -10.50 22.54
C ASP A 11 -6.38 -10.89 21.25
N LYS A 12 -7.50 -11.56 21.36
CA LYS A 12 -8.28 -11.93 20.20
C LYS A 12 -8.83 -10.69 19.50
N SER A 13 -9.29 -9.73 20.29
CA SER A 13 -9.79 -8.47 19.74
C SER A 13 -8.72 -7.71 18.99
N LEU A 14 -7.52 -7.64 19.58
CA LEU A 14 -6.42 -6.96 18.95
C LEU A 14 -6.02 -7.64 17.66
N SER A 15 -6.03 -8.95 17.63
CA SER A 15 -5.71 -9.70 16.43
C SER A 15 -6.73 -9.44 15.32
N MET A 16 -8.00 -9.36 15.67
CA MET A 16 -9.04 -9.07 14.71
C MET A 16 -8.92 -7.66 14.16
N VAL A 17 -8.57 -6.70 15.03
CA VAL A 17 -8.37 -5.33 14.61
C VAL A 17 -7.17 -5.24 13.67
N ASP A 18 -6.08 -5.92 14.03
CA ASP A 18 -4.89 -5.93 13.19
C ASP A 18 -5.19 -6.52 11.81
N GLU A 19 -5.91 -7.62 11.79
CA GLU A 19 -6.29 -8.24 10.52
C GLU A 19 -7.15 -7.32 9.67
N ALA A 20 -8.09 -6.64 10.31
CA ALA A 20 -8.97 -5.71 9.61
C ALA A 20 -8.19 -4.53 9.05
N LEU A 21 -7.23 -4.02 9.82
CA LEU A 21 -6.41 -2.91 9.36
C LEU A 21 -5.55 -3.30 8.17
N VAL A 22 -4.97 -4.50 8.22
CA VAL A 22 -4.17 -5.00 7.11
C VAL A 22 -5.04 -5.18 5.87
N ALA A 23 -6.17 -5.83 6.03
CA ALA A 23 -7.08 -6.05 4.91
C ALA A 23 -7.58 -4.74 4.32
N GLY A 24 -7.93 -3.78 5.18
CA GLY A 24 -8.38 -2.47 4.74
C GLY A 24 -7.30 -1.71 4.00
N THR A 25 -6.06 -1.82 4.48
CA THR A 25 -4.94 -1.17 3.83
C THR A 25 -4.69 -1.76 2.45
N ILE A 26 -4.75 -3.07 2.34
CA ILE A 26 -4.58 -3.74 1.05
C ILE A 26 -5.69 -3.32 0.08
N ALA A 27 -6.93 -3.30 0.57
CA ALA A 27 -8.07 -2.91 -0.26
C ALA A 27 -7.93 -1.46 -0.74
N ASN A 28 -7.52 -0.57 0.15
CA ASN A 28 -7.32 0.83 -0.22
C ASN A 28 -6.22 0.97 -1.26
N THR A 29 -5.12 0.25 -1.08
CA THR A 29 -4.02 0.30 -2.03
C THR A 29 -4.46 -0.21 -3.39
N ASN A 30 -5.18 -1.33 -3.42
CA ASN A 30 -5.69 -1.88 -4.67
C ASN A 30 -6.65 -0.90 -5.36
N GLY A 31 -7.52 -0.26 -4.59
CA GLY A 31 -8.43 0.73 -5.12
C GLY A 31 -7.70 1.92 -5.72
N LEU A 32 -6.68 2.40 -5.04
CA LEU A 32 -5.86 3.50 -5.53
C LEU A 32 -5.16 3.13 -6.84
N LEU A 33 -4.64 1.91 -6.92
CA LEU A 33 -3.96 1.46 -8.12
C LEU A 33 -4.90 1.42 -9.32
N VAL A 34 -6.13 0.99 -9.11
CA VAL A 34 -7.13 0.98 -10.19
C VAL A 34 -7.44 2.40 -10.65
N ILE A 35 -7.61 3.32 -9.70
CA ILE A 35 -7.89 4.71 -10.03
C ILE A 35 -6.72 5.32 -10.80
N LEU A 36 -5.49 5.09 -10.34
CA LEU A 36 -4.31 5.59 -11.02
C LEU A 36 -4.22 5.07 -12.44
N ALA A 37 -4.44 3.77 -12.62
CA ALA A 37 -4.37 3.17 -13.94
C ALA A 37 -5.39 3.80 -14.88
N LYS A 38 -6.59 4.03 -14.40
CA LYS A 38 -7.63 4.64 -15.20
C LYS A 38 -7.34 6.09 -15.56
N LEU A 39 -6.79 6.85 -14.61
CA LEU A 39 -6.43 8.23 -14.86
C LEU A 39 -5.30 8.34 -15.88
N VAL A 40 -4.33 7.44 -15.80
CA VAL A 40 -3.25 7.38 -16.77
C VAL A 40 -3.80 7.00 -18.15
N ALA A 41 -4.65 5.99 -18.20
CA ALA A 41 -5.21 5.53 -19.47
C ALA A 41 -6.06 6.60 -20.15
N LYS A 42 -6.72 7.44 -19.36
CA LYS A 42 -7.54 8.53 -19.90
C LYS A 42 -6.73 9.77 -20.22
N GLY A 43 -5.45 9.75 -19.96
CA GLY A 43 -4.59 10.90 -20.23
C GLY A 43 -4.73 12.04 -19.24
N VAL A 44 -5.35 11.80 -18.08
CA VAL A 44 -5.52 12.81 -17.05
C VAL A 44 -4.26 12.95 -16.22
N PHE A 45 -3.58 11.83 -15.95
CA PHE A 45 -2.34 11.82 -15.20
C PHE A 45 -1.16 11.62 -16.13
N ASP A 46 -0.15 12.48 -15.97
CA ASP A 46 1.10 12.34 -16.70
C ASP A 46 2.20 11.86 -15.76
N ARG A 47 3.43 11.87 -16.24
CA ARG A 47 4.59 11.41 -15.49
C ARG A 47 4.81 12.19 -14.20
N ALA A 48 4.63 13.50 -14.28
CA ALA A 48 4.82 14.37 -13.11
C ALA A 48 3.77 14.06 -12.04
N ASP A 49 2.54 13.78 -12.47
CA ASP A 49 1.48 13.42 -11.53
C ASP A 49 1.78 12.11 -10.83
N LEU A 50 2.28 11.12 -11.56
CA LEU A 50 2.66 9.84 -10.97
C LEU A 50 3.82 10.01 -10.00
N GLN A 51 4.78 10.87 -10.32
CA GLN A 51 5.90 11.11 -9.42
C GLN A 51 5.42 11.77 -8.14
N SER A 52 4.52 12.74 -8.24
CA SER A 52 3.94 13.38 -7.06
C SER A 52 3.20 12.39 -6.19
N PHE A 53 2.46 11.49 -6.82
CA PHE A 53 1.75 10.44 -6.08
C PHE A 53 2.74 9.53 -5.36
N SER A 54 3.78 9.10 -6.07
CA SER A 54 4.80 8.22 -5.51
C SER A 54 5.46 8.84 -4.29
N ASP A 55 5.83 10.10 -4.40
CA ASP A 55 6.48 10.81 -3.30
C ASP A 55 5.55 10.92 -2.09
N SER A 56 4.30 11.26 -2.33
CA SER A 56 3.33 11.41 -1.24
C SER A 56 3.00 10.10 -0.56
N TYR A 57 2.95 9.03 -1.35
CA TYR A 57 2.66 7.70 -0.81
C TYR A 57 3.83 7.17 0.01
N SER A 58 5.04 7.34 -0.50
CA SER A 58 6.23 6.76 0.13
C SER A 58 6.70 7.53 1.36
N LYS A 59 6.46 8.83 1.39
CA LYS A 59 6.97 9.66 2.48
C LYS A 59 6.65 9.16 3.88
N PRO A 60 5.38 8.86 4.23
CA PRO A 60 5.11 8.33 5.57
C PRO A 60 5.65 6.92 5.78
N LEU A 61 5.81 6.15 4.71
CA LEU A 61 6.30 4.79 4.81
C LEU A 61 7.81 4.73 4.98
N ASP A 62 8.51 5.79 4.63
CA ASP A 62 9.95 5.89 4.81
C ASP A 62 10.34 6.28 6.22
N HIS A 63 9.36 6.52 7.07
CA HIS A 63 9.63 6.85 8.45
C HIS A 63 10.42 5.72 9.09
N VAL A 64 11.39 6.08 9.94
CA VAL A 64 12.31 5.12 10.54
C VAL A 64 11.59 3.92 11.16
N GLY A 65 10.51 4.17 11.88
CA GLY A 65 9.77 3.11 12.52
C GLY A 65 9.05 2.16 11.57
N MET A 66 8.88 2.56 10.32
CA MET A 66 8.16 1.76 9.34
C MET A 66 9.07 0.93 8.46
N ARG A 67 10.31 1.31 8.32
CA ARG A 67 11.24 0.61 7.43
C ARG A 67 11.47 -0.84 7.78
N GLU A 68 11.35 -1.17 9.06
CA GLU A 68 11.59 -2.52 9.52
C GLU A 68 10.34 -3.40 9.46
N ASN A 69 9.21 -2.83 9.09
CA ASN A 69 7.97 -3.58 9.02
C ASN A 69 7.84 -4.24 7.65
N GLU A 70 7.83 -5.56 7.65
CA GLU A 70 7.74 -6.32 6.42
C GLU A 70 6.50 -6.03 5.59
N LEU A 71 5.38 -5.83 6.24
CA LEU A 71 4.13 -5.54 5.54
C LEU A 71 4.20 -4.19 4.84
N VAL A 72 4.81 -3.22 5.50
CA VAL A 72 4.99 -1.89 4.91
C VAL A 72 5.91 -2.00 3.70
N SER A 73 6.99 -2.76 3.81
CA SER A 73 7.90 -3.00 2.70
C SER A 73 7.19 -3.63 1.51
N GLN A 74 6.38 -4.64 1.77
CA GLN A 74 5.64 -5.31 0.70
C GLN A 74 4.68 -4.36 0.01
N MET A 75 4.02 -3.51 0.78
CA MET A 75 3.09 -2.52 0.21
C MET A 75 3.82 -1.52 -0.66
N GLN A 76 4.98 -1.07 -0.22
CA GLN A 76 5.79 -0.15 -1.01
C GLN A 76 6.26 -0.80 -2.29
N ASP A 77 6.73 -2.04 -2.21
CA ASP A 77 7.20 -2.75 -3.38
C ASP A 77 6.09 -2.94 -4.41
N GLN A 78 4.91 -3.27 -3.96
CA GLN A 78 3.77 -3.44 -4.84
C GLN A 78 3.40 -2.11 -5.52
N MET A 79 3.38 -1.05 -4.76
CA MET A 79 3.05 0.28 -5.30
C MET A 79 4.11 0.71 -6.30
N GLU A 80 5.38 0.56 -5.95
CA GLU A 80 6.48 0.95 -6.83
C GLU A 80 6.48 0.16 -8.13
N SER A 81 6.20 -1.13 -8.03
CA SER A 81 6.12 -1.98 -9.20
C SER A 81 5.01 -1.53 -10.15
N THR A 82 3.85 -1.21 -9.61
CA THR A 82 2.72 -0.75 -10.43
C THR A 82 3.01 0.62 -11.01
N LEU A 83 3.60 1.52 -10.23
CA LEU A 83 3.95 2.84 -10.74
C LEU A 83 4.98 2.75 -11.85
N ALA A 84 5.93 1.82 -11.74
CA ALA A 84 6.92 1.60 -12.78
C ALA A 84 6.25 1.14 -14.07
N GLU A 85 5.26 0.27 -13.96
CA GLU A 85 4.51 -0.18 -15.13
C GLU A 85 3.74 0.97 -15.78
N LEU A 86 3.14 1.82 -14.98
CA LEU A 86 2.40 2.97 -15.51
C LEU A 86 3.34 3.97 -16.17
N MET A 87 4.52 4.17 -15.58
CA MET A 87 5.52 5.04 -16.18
C MET A 87 5.97 4.51 -17.54
N ARG A 88 6.16 3.20 -17.62
CA ARG A 88 6.55 2.55 -18.86
C ARG A 88 5.45 2.69 -19.90
N TYR A 89 4.20 2.52 -19.50
CA TYR A 89 3.06 2.69 -20.38
C TYR A 89 3.05 4.10 -20.98
N LEU A 90 3.28 5.11 -20.15
CA LEU A 90 3.33 6.48 -20.62
C LEU A 90 4.48 6.71 -21.60
N SER A 91 5.63 6.10 -21.35
CA SER A 91 6.77 6.21 -22.24
C SER A 91 6.51 5.58 -23.60
N GLU A 92 5.85 4.44 -23.61
CA GLU A 92 5.53 3.75 -24.86
C GLU A 92 4.47 4.49 -25.66
N ARG A 93 3.60 5.18 -24.97
CA ARG A 93 2.53 5.92 -25.60
C ARG A 93 3.01 7.20 -26.28
N ASP A 94 4.02 7.80 -25.72
CA ASP A 94 4.64 8.99 -26.30
C ASP A 94 5.57 8.63 -27.44
#